data_10f25a015ddbe27c90318b961e6fe0ef
#
_entry.id   10f25a015ddbe27c90318b961e6fe0ef
#
_cell.length_a   1.000
_cell.length_b   1.000
_cell.length_c   1.000
_cell.angle_alpha   90.00
_cell.angle_beta   90.00
_cell.angle_gamma   90.00
#
_symmetry.space_group_name_H-M   'P 1'
#
loop_
_entity.id
_entity.type
_entity.pdbx_description
1 polymer ?
#
loop_
_entity_poly.entity_id
_entity_poly.type
_entity_poly.pdbx_seq_one_letter_code
_entity_poly.pdbx_strand_id
1 'polypeptide(L)'
;MRLAIVIAGAVLALPAQAASPYVGQNKVSGSCAQCHGMRAPAEGSVFPKLTGRDPVYLKSALKHYRDKTRQSDIMNAIAGSLSDDDINDIVSYYSSVKP
;
A
#
# COMPACT_ATOMS: atom_id res chain seq x y z
N MET A 1 55.78 5.43 -16.55
CA MET A 1 54.61 6.07 -15.92
C MET A 1 53.43 5.15 -16.03
N ARG A 2 53.03 4.57 -14.93
CA ARG A 2 51.82 3.74 -14.90
C ARG A 2 50.67 4.63 -14.45
N LEU A 3 49.75 4.91 -15.37
CA LEU A 3 48.46 5.49 -15.02
C LEU A 3 47.62 4.39 -14.33
N ALA A 4 47.45 4.52 -13.02
CA ALA A 4 46.46 3.75 -12.31
C ALA A 4 45.09 4.37 -12.56
N ILE A 5 44.31 3.76 -13.44
CA ILE A 5 42.89 4.13 -13.59
C ILE A 5 42.16 3.54 -12.41
N VAL A 6 41.91 4.39 -11.44
CA VAL A 6 40.98 4.02 -10.35
C VAL A 6 39.57 4.20 -10.92
N ILE A 7 38.97 3.08 -11.35
CA ILE A 7 37.56 3.09 -11.67
C ILE A 7 36.83 3.10 -10.30
N ALA A 8 36.51 4.31 -9.86
CA ALA A 8 35.54 4.44 -8.76
C ALA A 8 34.20 3.91 -9.26
N GLY A 9 33.87 2.67 -8.90
CA GLY A 9 32.55 2.13 -9.15
C GLY A 9 31.54 3.01 -8.43
N ALA A 10 30.80 3.83 -9.16
CA ALA A 10 29.64 4.50 -8.62
C ALA A 10 28.62 3.40 -8.29
N VAL A 11 28.45 3.10 -7.00
CA VAL A 11 27.32 2.32 -6.54
C VAL A 11 26.11 3.22 -6.73
N LEU A 12 25.40 3.03 -7.85
CA LEU A 12 24.10 3.61 -8.03
C LEU A 12 23.17 2.90 -7.04
N ALA A 13 22.99 3.52 -5.87
CA ALA A 13 21.92 3.13 -4.98
C ALA A 13 20.62 3.39 -5.74
N LEU A 14 19.91 2.31 -6.11
CA LEU A 14 18.55 2.45 -6.61
C LEU A 14 17.73 3.14 -5.52
N PRO A 15 17.07 4.27 -5.83
CA PRO A 15 16.19 4.88 -4.85
C PRO A 15 15.13 3.85 -4.44
N ALA A 16 14.89 3.72 -3.14
CA ALA A 16 13.74 2.96 -2.66
C ALA A 16 12.50 3.46 -3.40
N GLN A 17 11.71 2.54 -3.96
CA GLN A 17 10.49 2.93 -4.65
C GLN A 17 9.58 3.66 -3.67
N ALA A 18 9.29 4.92 -3.96
CA ALA A 18 8.29 5.67 -3.23
C ALA A 18 6.92 5.02 -3.45
N ALA A 19 6.07 5.04 -2.43
CA ALA A 19 4.69 4.61 -2.55
C ALA A 19 4.00 5.38 -3.68
N SER A 20 3.26 4.67 -4.52
CA SER A 20 2.61 5.24 -5.70
C SER A 20 1.10 5.08 -5.63
N PRO A 21 0.34 6.20 -5.69
CA PRO A 21 -1.12 6.13 -5.76
C PRO A 21 -1.61 5.49 -7.08
N TYR A 22 -0.85 5.57 -8.16
CA TYR A 22 -1.21 4.93 -9.43
C TYR A 22 -1.08 3.42 -9.37
N VAL A 23 0.02 2.92 -8.81
CA VAL A 23 0.19 1.48 -8.57
C VAL A 23 -0.83 1.01 -7.56
N GLY A 24 -1.08 1.80 -6.51
CA GLY A 24 -2.10 1.52 -5.51
C GLY A 24 -3.49 1.42 -6.10
N GLN A 25 -3.84 2.30 -7.04
CA GLN A 25 -5.13 2.26 -7.74
C GLN A 25 -5.35 0.92 -8.43
N ASN A 26 -4.34 0.39 -9.11
CA ASN A 26 -4.43 -0.91 -9.77
C ASN A 26 -4.60 -2.05 -8.76
N LYS A 27 -3.85 -2.03 -7.67
CA LYS A 27 -3.96 -3.03 -6.61
C LYS A 27 -5.32 -2.99 -5.93
N VAL A 28 -5.82 -1.79 -5.64
CA VAL A 28 -7.14 -1.58 -5.02
C VAL A 28 -8.25 -2.08 -5.93
N SER A 29 -8.20 -1.79 -7.23
CA SER A 29 -9.24 -2.22 -8.19
C SER A 29 -9.33 -3.74 -8.29
N GLY A 30 -8.24 -4.47 -8.07
CA GLY A 30 -8.19 -5.93 -8.13
C GLY A 30 -8.71 -6.64 -6.90
N SER A 31 -8.77 -5.99 -5.74
CA SER A 31 -9.14 -6.66 -4.49
C SER A 31 -9.95 -5.78 -3.54
N CYS A 32 -9.39 -4.69 -3.08
CA CYS A 32 -9.98 -3.87 -2.02
C CYS A 32 -11.33 -3.25 -2.42
N ALA A 33 -11.44 -2.84 -3.68
CA ALA A 33 -12.60 -2.12 -4.18
C ALA A 33 -13.87 -2.98 -4.22
N GLN A 34 -13.76 -4.29 -4.24
CA GLN A 34 -14.92 -5.18 -4.23
C GLN A 34 -15.79 -4.95 -2.99
N CYS A 35 -15.18 -4.61 -1.87
CA CYS A 35 -15.88 -4.33 -0.61
C CYS A 35 -15.84 -2.86 -0.23
N HIS A 36 -14.67 -2.23 -0.34
CA HIS A 36 -14.46 -0.85 0.11
C HIS A 36 -14.71 0.20 -0.97
N GLY A 37 -14.86 -0.22 -2.24
CA GLY A 37 -15.00 0.67 -3.38
C GLY A 37 -13.70 1.39 -3.73
N MET A 38 -13.68 2.06 -4.87
CA MET A 38 -12.58 2.94 -5.26
C MET A 38 -12.64 4.27 -4.51
N ARG A 39 -13.83 4.77 -4.24
CA ARG A 39 -14.07 6.02 -3.50
C ARG A 39 -14.82 5.81 -2.20
N ALA A 40 -15.81 4.93 -2.22
CA ALA A 40 -16.63 4.60 -1.06
C ALA A 40 -17.24 3.21 -1.26
N PRO A 41 -17.56 2.49 -0.17
CA PRO A 41 -18.32 1.26 -0.28
C PRO A 41 -19.72 1.54 -0.82
N ALA A 42 -20.39 0.48 -1.27
CA ALA A 42 -21.79 0.59 -1.69
C ALA A 42 -22.64 1.17 -0.56
N GLU A 43 -23.62 1.98 -0.91
CA GLU A 43 -24.54 2.57 0.07
C GLU A 43 -25.24 1.48 0.87
N GLY A 44 -25.29 1.67 2.18
CA GLY A 44 -25.84 0.69 3.11
C GLY A 44 -24.91 -0.47 3.45
N SER A 45 -23.70 -0.48 2.89
CA SER A 45 -22.68 -1.51 3.18
C SER A 45 -22.16 -1.40 4.61
N VAL A 46 -21.81 -2.57 5.18
CA VAL A 46 -21.13 -2.65 6.50
C VAL A 46 -19.63 -2.39 6.40
N PHE A 47 -19.07 -2.33 5.19
CA PHE A 47 -17.64 -2.11 5.00
C PHE A 47 -17.28 -0.63 5.22
N PRO A 48 -16.17 -0.34 5.92
CA PRO A 48 -15.82 1.04 6.19
C PRO A 48 -15.26 1.75 4.95
N LYS A 49 -15.53 3.04 4.88
CA LYS A 49 -14.93 3.94 3.90
C LYS A 49 -13.47 4.17 4.24
N LEU A 50 -12.58 4.03 3.27
CA LEU A 50 -11.13 4.16 3.46
C LEU A 50 -10.55 5.46 2.90
N THR A 51 -11.24 6.08 1.94
CA THR A 51 -10.74 7.29 1.29
C THR A 51 -10.60 8.47 2.25
N GLY A 52 -9.51 9.22 2.08
CA GLY A 52 -9.23 10.40 2.87
C GLY A 52 -8.81 10.14 4.30
N ARG A 53 -8.65 8.88 4.70
CA ARG A 53 -8.17 8.56 6.05
C ARG A 53 -6.67 8.79 6.17
N ASP A 54 -6.24 8.99 7.41
CA ASP A 54 -4.83 9.12 7.77
C ASP A 54 -4.03 7.91 7.25
N PRO A 55 -2.98 8.14 6.45
CA PRO A 55 -2.16 7.05 5.91
C PRO A 55 -1.46 6.23 7.00
N VAL A 56 -1.06 6.83 8.10
CA VAL A 56 -0.44 6.10 9.23
C VAL A 56 -1.45 5.12 9.84
N TYR A 57 -2.70 5.55 10.00
CA TYR A 57 -3.77 4.67 10.49
C TYR A 57 -4.03 3.52 9.53
N LEU A 58 -4.18 3.78 8.23
CA LEU A 58 -4.45 2.75 7.23
C LEU A 58 -3.33 1.73 7.16
N LYS A 59 -2.08 2.19 7.17
CA LYS A 59 -0.91 1.32 7.17
C LYS A 59 -0.86 0.42 8.39
N SER A 60 -1.08 0.99 9.56
CA SER A 60 -1.11 0.25 10.82
C SER A 60 -2.21 -0.80 10.82
N ALA A 61 -3.42 -0.43 10.38
CA ALA A 61 -4.54 -1.36 10.31
C ALA A 61 -4.25 -2.56 9.40
N LEU A 62 -3.72 -2.32 8.19
CA LEU A 62 -3.37 -3.40 7.26
C LEU A 62 -2.29 -4.32 7.82
N LYS A 63 -1.27 -3.76 8.48
CA LYS A 63 -0.22 -4.57 9.12
C LYS A 63 -0.78 -5.41 10.27
N HIS A 64 -1.68 -4.87 11.08
CA HIS A 64 -2.31 -5.61 12.17
C HIS A 64 -3.25 -6.71 11.66
N TYR A 65 -3.95 -6.50 10.55
CA TYR A 65 -4.69 -7.58 9.90
C TYR A 65 -3.75 -8.65 9.33
N ARG A 66 -2.62 -8.25 8.74
CA ARG A 66 -1.65 -9.18 8.19
C ARG A 66 -1.00 -10.05 9.26
N ASP A 67 -0.63 -9.48 10.41
CA ASP A 67 -0.03 -10.21 11.52
C ASP A 67 -1.06 -10.83 12.46
N LYS A 68 -2.36 -10.63 12.20
CA LYS A 68 -3.51 -11.17 12.94
C LYS A 68 -3.66 -10.63 14.36
N THR A 69 -3.05 -9.52 14.69
CA THR A 69 -3.29 -8.82 15.97
C THR A 69 -4.63 -8.09 15.97
N ARG A 70 -5.16 -7.79 14.77
CA ARG A 70 -6.53 -7.32 14.58
C ARG A 70 -7.31 -8.39 13.82
N GLN A 71 -8.47 -8.80 14.36
CA GLN A 71 -9.23 -9.94 13.85
C GLN A 71 -10.34 -9.51 12.87
N SER A 72 -10.31 -10.12 11.70
CA SER A 72 -11.36 -10.08 10.69
C SER A 72 -11.06 -11.20 9.70
N ASP A 73 -11.94 -12.16 9.54
CA ASP A 73 -11.71 -13.31 8.67
C ASP A 73 -11.33 -12.89 7.25
N ILE A 74 -12.08 -11.95 6.70
CA ILE A 74 -11.82 -11.44 5.33
C ILE A 74 -10.53 -10.65 5.28
N MET A 75 -10.36 -9.67 6.17
CA MET A 75 -9.19 -8.80 6.11
C MET A 75 -7.90 -9.50 6.51
N ASN A 76 -7.93 -10.49 7.40
CA ASN A 76 -6.76 -11.30 7.71
C ASN A 76 -6.28 -12.07 6.46
N ALA A 77 -7.20 -12.62 5.66
CA ALA A 77 -6.88 -13.32 4.45
C ALA A 77 -6.31 -12.37 3.37
N ILE A 78 -6.95 -11.23 3.16
CA ILE A 78 -6.53 -10.26 2.15
C ILE A 78 -5.17 -9.64 2.52
N ALA A 79 -5.04 -9.13 3.73
CA ALA A 79 -3.81 -8.49 4.20
C ALA A 79 -2.64 -9.48 4.31
N GLY A 80 -2.94 -10.74 4.60
CA GLY A 80 -1.94 -11.80 4.68
C GLY A 80 -1.18 -12.04 3.38
N SER A 81 -1.75 -11.68 2.23
CA SER A 81 -1.12 -11.81 0.91
C SER A 81 -0.36 -10.54 0.47
N LEU A 82 -0.41 -9.47 1.26
CA LEU A 82 0.19 -8.19 0.88
C LEU A 82 1.64 -8.09 1.35
N SER A 83 2.51 -7.60 0.47
CA SER A 83 3.85 -7.17 0.84
C SER A 83 3.81 -5.78 1.51
N ASP A 84 4.93 -5.36 2.09
CA ASP A 84 5.06 -3.98 2.59
C ASP A 84 4.86 -2.95 1.48
N ASP A 85 5.39 -3.20 0.29
CA ASP A 85 5.20 -2.33 -0.87
C ASP A 85 3.74 -2.28 -1.29
N ASP A 86 3.04 -3.40 -1.31
CA ASP A 86 1.61 -3.45 -1.60
C ASP A 86 0.83 -2.58 -0.61
N ILE A 87 1.11 -2.71 0.67
CA ILE A 87 0.45 -1.92 1.71
C ILE A 87 0.72 -0.43 1.50
N ASN A 88 1.97 -0.05 1.25
CA ASN A 88 2.33 1.35 1.03
C ASN A 88 1.61 1.94 -0.18
N ASP A 89 1.53 1.20 -1.29
CA ASP A 89 0.85 1.66 -2.50
C ASP A 89 -0.67 1.77 -2.30
N ILE A 90 -1.28 0.79 -1.67
CA ILE A 90 -2.73 0.79 -1.35
C ILE A 90 -3.07 1.97 -0.44
N VAL A 91 -2.28 2.18 0.60
CA VAL A 91 -2.46 3.30 1.54
C VAL A 91 -2.29 4.64 0.82
N SER A 92 -1.29 4.75 -0.06
CA SER A 92 -1.06 5.95 -0.85
C SER A 92 -2.27 6.30 -1.72
N TYR A 93 -2.92 5.30 -2.30
CA TYR A 93 -4.14 5.52 -3.09
C TYR A 93 -5.28 6.02 -2.22
N TYR A 94 -5.69 5.26 -1.21
CA TYR A 94 -6.87 5.62 -0.42
C TYR A 94 -6.70 6.93 0.35
N SER A 95 -5.52 7.21 0.88
CA SER A 95 -5.27 8.46 1.60
C SER A 95 -5.24 9.68 0.69
N SER A 96 -4.93 9.50 -0.60
CA SER A 96 -4.86 10.59 -1.59
C SER A 96 -6.21 10.93 -2.23
N VAL A 97 -7.17 10.03 -2.17
CA VAL A 97 -8.51 10.27 -2.73
C VAL A 97 -9.32 11.13 -1.78
N LYS A 98 -9.88 12.22 -2.28
CA LYS A 98 -10.77 13.06 -1.47
C LYS A 98 -12.00 12.27 -1.04
N PRO A 99 -12.38 12.40 0.23
CA PRO A 99 -13.55 11.72 0.76
C PRO A 99 -14.86 12.21 0.13
#